data_11de823cd5219f1450e7b01e822eaf92
#
_entry.id   11de823cd5219f1450e7b01e822eaf92
#
_cell.length_a   1.000
_cell.length_b   1.000
_cell.length_c   1.000
_cell.angle_alpha   90.00
_cell.angle_beta   90.00
_cell.angle_gamma   90.00
#
_symmetry.space_group_name_H-M   'P 1'
#
loop_
_entity.id
_entity.type
_entity.pdbx_description
1 polymer ?
#
loop_
_entity_poly.entity_id
_entity_poly.type
_entity_poly.pdbx_seq_one_letter_code
_entity_poly.pdbx_strand_id
1 'polypeptide(L)'
;AASSSSSSVLMRDTTGTSMEEGFLNLVISPSVLQSGLMYRFTLQGTSLTSQTTSSVSYSIRVNDAPQPGLFFISPSSGNTSVTFSLEAHLWEDEDLPIEYSIGYKVAELRIPLGPKSANSRLLRHLPAGPVGKNYLLECYATIYDSLGSSNEVSMAVQVVAPHSAFGEE
;
A
#
# COMPACT_ATOMS: atom_id res chain seq x y z
N ALA A 1 -20.44 6.95 -12.75
CA ALA A 1 -21.27 5.76 -13.02
C ALA A 1 -20.36 4.53 -12.79
N ALA A 2 -20.58 3.84 -11.66
CA ALA A 2 -19.83 2.63 -11.34
C ALA A 2 -20.33 1.49 -12.24
N SER A 3 -19.43 0.92 -13.02
CA SER A 3 -19.69 -0.25 -13.83
C SER A 3 -19.63 -1.49 -12.93
N SER A 4 -20.77 -2.10 -12.62
CA SER A 4 -20.84 -3.37 -11.92
C SER A 4 -20.64 -4.50 -12.92
N SER A 5 -19.47 -5.14 -12.92
CA SER A 5 -19.26 -6.38 -13.65
C SER A 5 -19.75 -7.56 -12.77
N SER A 6 -20.83 -8.23 -13.20
CA SER A 6 -21.32 -9.45 -12.56
C SER A 6 -20.61 -10.65 -13.18
N SER A 7 -19.70 -11.28 -12.45
CA SER A 7 -19.17 -12.59 -12.80
C SER A 7 -19.86 -13.63 -11.92
N SER A 8 -20.65 -14.53 -12.52
CA SER A 8 -21.27 -15.64 -11.81
C SER A 8 -20.39 -16.89 -11.92
N VAL A 9 -19.92 -17.39 -10.79
CA VAL A 9 -19.29 -18.71 -10.71
C VAL A 9 -20.36 -19.70 -10.27
N LEU A 10 -20.76 -20.59 -11.17
CA LEU A 10 -21.66 -21.70 -10.88
C LEU A 10 -20.85 -22.88 -10.35
N MET A 11 -20.86 -23.10 -9.04
CA MET A 11 -20.43 -24.36 -8.45
C MET A 11 -21.60 -25.34 -8.50
N ARG A 12 -21.45 -26.44 -9.22
CA ARG A 12 -22.41 -27.52 -9.28
C ARG A 12 -21.86 -28.72 -8.51
N ASP A 13 -22.41 -29.02 -7.35
CA ASP A 13 -22.18 -30.31 -6.71
C ASP A 13 -23.06 -31.36 -7.43
N THR A 14 -22.43 -32.39 -8.00
CA THR A 14 -23.07 -33.47 -8.76
C THR A 14 -23.16 -34.79 -7.98
N THR A 15 -22.72 -34.80 -6.71
CA THR A 15 -22.79 -36.01 -5.86
C THR A 15 -24.13 -36.05 -5.12
N GLY A 16 -25.05 -36.86 -5.60
CA GLY A 16 -26.37 -37.08 -5.03
C GLY A 16 -26.36 -37.90 -3.72
N THR A 17 -25.58 -37.56 -2.74
CA THR A 17 -25.57 -38.14 -1.39
C THR A 17 -26.03 -37.10 -0.38
N SER A 18 -26.86 -37.57 0.59
CA SER A 18 -27.36 -36.78 1.69
C SER A 18 -26.28 -35.89 2.30
N MET A 19 -26.52 -34.57 2.40
CA MET A 19 -25.60 -33.65 3.04
C MET A 19 -25.42 -34.06 4.51
N GLU A 20 -24.32 -34.72 4.80
CA GLU A 20 -23.62 -34.53 6.06
C GLU A 20 -23.11 -33.08 6.05
N GLU A 21 -23.15 -32.39 7.19
CA GLU A 21 -22.70 -31.00 7.33
C GLU A 21 -21.37 -30.78 6.60
N GLY A 22 -21.43 -30.26 5.38
CA GLY A 22 -20.27 -29.98 4.53
C GLY A 22 -20.00 -28.48 4.49
N PHE A 23 -18.75 -28.09 4.69
CA PHE A 23 -18.30 -26.70 4.47
C PHE A 23 -18.03 -26.48 2.99
N LEU A 24 -18.68 -25.49 2.39
CA LEU A 24 -18.36 -25.03 1.05
C LEU A 24 -17.38 -23.86 1.15
N ASN A 25 -16.15 -24.07 0.72
CA ASN A 25 -15.13 -23.03 0.69
C ASN A 25 -15.06 -22.35 -0.67
N LEU A 26 -15.25 -21.03 -0.71
CA LEU A 26 -14.97 -20.23 -1.89
C LEU A 26 -13.52 -19.73 -1.80
N VAL A 27 -12.68 -20.18 -2.73
CA VAL A 27 -11.31 -19.71 -2.87
C VAL A 27 -11.21 -18.72 -4.02
N ILE A 28 -10.75 -17.51 -3.72
CA ILE A 28 -10.57 -16.45 -4.72
C ILE A 28 -9.05 -16.30 -4.94
N SER A 29 -8.64 -16.38 -6.21
CA SER A 29 -7.23 -16.18 -6.56
C SER A 29 -6.77 -14.75 -6.26
N PRO A 30 -5.50 -14.54 -5.87
CA PRO A 30 -4.94 -13.20 -5.72
C PRO A 30 -5.16 -12.35 -6.97
N SER A 31 -5.36 -11.06 -6.80
CA SER A 31 -5.54 -10.06 -7.87
C SER A 31 -6.83 -10.18 -8.71
N VAL A 32 -7.75 -11.08 -8.37
CA VAL A 32 -9.08 -11.15 -9.03
C VAL A 32 -9.99 -10.02 -8.56
N LEU A 33 -9.89 -9.66 -7.28
CA LEU A 33 -10.65 -8.56 -6.71
C LEU A 33 -9.86 -7.26 -6.87
N GLN A 34 -10.51 -6.24 -7.38
CA GLN A 34 -9.93 -4.92 -7.56
C GLN A 34 -10.12 -4.08 -6.30
N SER A 35 -9.08 -3.33 -5.95
CA SER A 35 -9.04 -2.39 -4.84
C SER A 35 -10.17 -1.35 -4.94
N GLY A 36 -10.76 -0.97 -3.81
CA GLY A 36 -11.84 0.02 -3.69
C GLY A 36 -13.23 -0.47 -4.16
N LEU A 37 -13.34 -1.65 -4.75
CA LEU A 37 -14.62 -2.15 -5.26
C LEU A 37 -15.38 -3.00 -4.24
N MET A 38 -16.70 -2.96 -4.35
CA MET A 38 -17.60 -3.80 -3.57
C MET A 38 -17.98 -5.04 -4.39
N TYR A 39 -17.82 -6.21 -3.79
CA TYR A 39 -18.20 -7.49 -4.37
C TYR A 39 -19.31 -8.14 -3.55
N ARG A 40 -20.31 -8.67 -4.23
CA ARG A 40 -21.39 -9.46 -3.63
C ARG A 40 -21.23 -10.91 -4.02
N PHE A 41 -21.07 -11.78 -3.05
CA PHE A 41 -21.07 -13.23 -3.22
C PHE A 41 -22.44 -13.76 -2.85
N THR A 42 -23.01 -14.59 -3.73
CA THR A 42 -24.32 -15.21 -3.50
C THR A 42 -24.16 -16.72 -3.58
N LEU A 43 -24.52 -17.40 -2.50
CA LEU A 43 -24.66 -18.86 -2.48
C LEU A 43 -26.12 -19.18 -2.72
N GLN A 44 -26.38 -20.04 -3.71
CA GLN A 44 -27.70 -20.52 -4.04
C GLN A 44 -27.74 -22.04 -3.94
N GLY A 45 -28.72 -22.55 -3.21
CA GLY A 45 -28.96 -23.97 -3.06
C GLY A 45 -30.38 -24.33 -3.56
N THR A 46 -30.50 -25.40 -4.33
CA THR A 46 -31.77 -25.91 -4.79
C THR A 46 -31.97 -27.33 -4.27
N SER A 47 -33.06 -27.55 -3.56
CA SER A 47 -33.47 -28.90 -3.10
C SER A 47 -33.87 -29.74 -4.29
N LEU A 48 -33.24 -30.90 -4.49
CA LEU A 48 -33.58 -31.82 -5.57
C LEU A 48 -34.96 -32.48 -5.37
N THR A 49 -35.38 -32.60 -4.12
CA THR A 49 -36.65 -33.24 -3.77
C THR A 49 -37.84 -32.31 -3.92
N SER A 50 -37.74 -31.09 -3.34
CA SER A 50 -38.83 -30.11 -3.34
C SER A 50 -38.78 -29.11 -4.47
N GLN A 51 -37.67 -29.07 -5.24
CA GLN A 51 -37.39 -28.08 -6.28
C GLN A 51 -37.40 -26.62 -5.76
N THR A 52 -37.30 -26.43 -4.44
CA THR A 52 -37.24 -25.12 -3.82
C THR A 52 -35.82 -24.60 -3.85
N THR A 53 -35.67 -23.30 -4.13
CA THR A 53 -34.38 -22.61 -4.16
C THR A 53 -34.29 -21.62 -3.02
N SER A 54 -33.17 -21.64 -2.32
CA SER A 54 -32.81 -20.67 -1.30
C SER A 54 -31.47 -20.01 -1.65
N SER A 55 -31.33 -18.77 -1.25
CA SER A 55 -30.05 -18.05 -1.48
C SER A 55 -29.67 -17.21 -0.27
N VAL A 56 -28.37 -17.05 -0.08
CA VAL A 56 -27.77 -16.12 0.89
C VAL A 56 -26.69 -15.31 0.19
N SER A 57 -26.62 -14.03 0.49
CA SER A 57 -25.62 -13.13 -0.09
C SER A 57 -24.82 -12.46 0.99
N TYR A 58 -23.51 -12.28 0.72
CA TYR A 58 -22.59 -11.54 1.55
C TYR A 58 -21.83 -10.52 0.68
N SER A 59 -21.71 -9.29 1.14
CA SER A 59 -20.98 -8.24 0.43
C SER A 59 -19.71 -7.88 1.18
N ILE A 60 -18.61 -7.76 0.45
CA ILE A 60 -17.33 -7.28 0.95
C ILE A 60 -16.88 -6.08 0.12
N ARG A 61 -16.26 -5.11 0.78
CA ARG A 61 -15.49 -4.06 0.10
C ARG A 61 -14.02 -4.45 0.15
N VAL A 62 -13.36 -4.39 -1.00
CA VAL A 62 -11.91 -4.61 -1.08
C VAL A 62 -11.23 -3.32 -0.64
N ASN A 63 -10.27 -3.45 0.27
CA ASN A 63 -9.51 -2.31 0.75
C ASN A 63 -8.86 -1.54 -0.38
N ASP A 64 -8.82 -0.22 -0.26
CA ASP A 64 -8.10 0.69 -1.15
C ASP A 64 -6.84 1.20 -0.43
N ALA A 65 -5.90 1.73 -1.17
CA ALA A 65 -4.70 2.33 -0.58
C ALA A 65 -5.00 3.80 -0.18
N PRO A 66 -4.24 4.36 0.78
CA PRO A 66 -4.39 5.75 1.17
C PRO A 66 -4.39 6.70 -0.02
N GLN A 67 -5.29 7.67 -0.01
CA GLN A 67 -5.41 8.66 -1.07
C GLN A 67 -4.14 9.50 -1.14
N PRO A 68 -3.61 9.76 -2.37
CA PRO A 68 -2.35 10.46 -2.55
C PRO A 68 -2.37 11.87 -1.96
N GLY A 69 -1.42 12.12 -1.08
CA GLY A 69 -1.11 13.43 -0.52
C GLY A 69 0.16 14.02 -1.10
N LEU A 70 0.83 14.83 -0.30
CA LEU A 70 2.06 15.55 -0.66
C LEU A 70 3.24 15.04 0.17
N PHE A 71 4.44 15.09 -0.41
CA PHE A 71 5.68 14.80 0.27
C PHE A 71 6.66 15.95 0.05
N PHE A 72 7.21 16.49 1.13
CA PHE A 72 8.13 17.63 1.11
C PHE A 72 9.42 17.30 1.85
N ILE A 73 10.52 17.87 1.34
CA ILE A 73 11.83 17.80 1.99
C ILE A 73 12.37 19.23 2.10
N SER A 74 12.74 19.61 3.32
CA SER A 74 13.29 20.93 3.61
C SER A 74 14.54 20.81 4.50
N PRO A 75 15.63 21.51 4.16
CA PRO A 75 15.84 22.31 2.96
C PRO A 75 15.90 21.45 1.67
N SER A 76 15.78 22.05 0.50
CA SER A 76 15.86 21.36 -0.80
C SER A 76 17.27 20.93 -1.20
N SER A 77 18.30 21.46 -0.49
CA SER A 77 19.70 21.09 -0.67
C SER A 77 20.51 21.31 0.61
N GLY A 78 21.60 20.57 0.75
CA GLY A 78 22.49 20.70 1.91
C GLY A 78 23.66 19.73 1.82
N ASN A 79 24.40 19.61 2.92
CA ASN A 79 25.41 18.58 3.10
C ASN A 79 24.97 17.55 4.15
N THR A 80 25.75 16.51 4.38
CA THR A 80 25.43 15.43 5.32
C THR A 80 25.32 15.86 6.78
N SER A 81 25.74 17.09 7.13
CA SER A 81 25.62 17.65 8.50
C SER A 81 24.32 18.46 8.68
N VAL A 82 23.58 18.69 7.62
CA VAL A 82 22.30 19.40 7.67
C VAL A 82 21.21 18.46 8.13
N THR A 83 20.36 18.95 9.04
CA THR A 83 19.13 18.24 9.40
C THR A 83 18.03 18.55 8.37
N PHE A 84 17.56 17.55 7.70
CA PHE A 84 16.43 17.64 6.76
C PHE A 84 15.13 17.27 7.48
N SER A 85 14.08 18.01 7.16
CA SER A 85 12.70 17.66 7.50
C SER A 85 12.05 16.97 6.32
N LEU A 86 11.61 15.73 6.51
CA LEU A 86 10.87 14.95 5.52
C LEU A 86 9.43 14.86 6.03
N GLU A 87 8.47 15.34 5.26
CA GLU A 87 7.09 15.51 5.71
C GLU A 87 6.10 15.02 4.67
N ALA A 88 5.18 14.14 5.09
CA ALA A 88 4.06 13.66 4.29
C ALA A 88 2.76 14.31 4.78
N HIS A 89 2.06 15.03 3.92
CA HIS A 89 0.86 15.80 4.25
C HIS A 89 -0.33 15.41 3.39
N LEU A 90 -1.54 15.67 3.89
CA LEU A 90 -2.80 15.52 3.16
C LEU A 90 -3.04 14.09 2.64
N TRP A 91 -2.55 13.10 3.38
CA TRP A 91 -2.87 11.71 3.14
C TRP A 91 -4.11 11.34 3.94
N GLU A 92 -5.07 10.71 3.27
CA GLU A 92 -6.36 10.36 3.85
C GLU A 92 -6.72 8.91 3.54
N ASP A 93 -7.37 8.25 4.50
CA ASP A 93 -7.91 6.92 4.35
C ASP A 93 -9.10 6.71 5.28
N GLU A 94 -10.00 5.78 4.92
CA GLU A 94 -11.11 5.37 5.78
C GLU A 94 -10.62 4.39 6.87
N ASP A 95 -9.58 3.62 6.56
CA ASP A 95 -9.04 2.56 7.42
C ASP A 95 -7.88 3.08 8.29
N LEU A 96 -8.25 3.79 9.34
CA LEU A 96 -7.30 4.39 10.30
C LEU A 96 -6.77 3.36 11.34
N PRO A 97 -5.56 3.57 11.90
CA PRO A 97 -4.67 4.70 11.70
C PRO A 97 -3.85 4.60 10.42
N ILE A 98 -3.46 5.75 9.86
CA ILE A 98 -2.44 5.85 8.82
C ILE A 98 -1.06 5.82 9.47
N GLU A 99 -0.14 5.05 8.90
CA GLU A 99 1.26 4.97 9.32
C GLU A 99 2.22 5.24 8.16
N TYR A 100 3.38 5.82 8.49
CA TYR A 100 4.37 6.30 7.53
C TYR A 100 5.70 5.55 7.69
N SER A 101 6.29 5.14 6.56
CA SER A 101 7.68 4.67 6.48
C SER A 101 8.44 5.62 5.55
N ILE A 102 9.35 6.40 6.12
CA ILE A 102 10.13 7.39 5.38
C ILE A 102 11.57 6.91 5.26
N GLY A 103 12.14 7.03 4.07
CA GLY A 103 13.49 6.57 3.80
C GLY A 103 14.09 7.17 2.53
N TYR A 104 15.19 6.58 2.08
CA TYR A 104 15.84 6.93 0.82
C TYR A 104 16.20 5.68 0.02
N LYS A 105 16.46 5.86 -1.27
CA LYS A 105 16.80 4.77 -2.20
C LYS A 105 18.28 4.84 -2.59
N VAL A 106 18.92 3.68 -2.61
CA VAL A 106 20.26 3.47 -3.18
C VAL A 106 20.10 2.42 -4.27
N ALA A 107 20.17 2.83 -5.51
CA ALA A 107 19.74 2.01 -6.64
C ALA A 107 18.29 1.52 -6.43
N GLU A 108 18.07 0.21 -6.44
CA GLU A 108 16.74 -0.39 -6.20
C GLU A 108 16.48 -0.69 -4.70
N LEU A 109 17.47 -0.47 -3.84
CA LEU A 109 17.34 -0.77 -2.42
C LEU A 109 16.69 0.40 -1.67
N ARG A 110 15.65 0.09 -0.89
CA ARG A 110 14.99 1.02 0.03
C ARG A 110 15.61 0.92 1.41
N ILE A 111 16.05 2.06 1.93
CA ILE A 111 16.66 2.17 3.26
C ILE A 111 15.77 3.06 4.12
N PRO A 112 15.02 2.48 5.07
CA PRO A 112 14.18 3.27 5.96
C PRO A 112 15.04 4.07 6.95
N LEU A 113 14.65 5.29 7.24
CA LEU A 113 15.29 6.18 8.21
C LEU A 113 14.81 5.95 9.65
N GLY A 114 13.83 5.09 9.83
CA GLY A 114 13.28 4.71 11.11
C GLY A 114 12.17 3.66 10.98
N PRO A 115 11.60 3.22 12.09
CA PRO A 115 10.46 2.30 12.06
C PRO A 115 9.22 3.00 11.49
N LYS A 116 8.29 2.19 10.98
CA LYS A 116 6.95 2.65 10.60
C LYS A 116 6.25 3.27 11.82
N SER A 117 5.62 4.42 11.66
CA SER A 117 4.99 5.17 12.75
C SER A 117 3.85 6.07 12.26
N ALA A 118 3.00 6.52 13.19
CA ALA A 118 1.96 7.50 12.90
C ALA A 118 2.48 8.92 12.66
N ASN A 119 3.79 9.17 12.87
CA ASN A 119 4.36 10.49 12.63
C ASN A 119 4.60 10.70 11.13
N SER A 120 3.92 11.68 10.57
CA SER A 120 4.06 12.09 9.17
C SER A 120 5.31 12.93 8.91
N ARG A 121 6.06 13.30 9.95
CA ARG A 121 7.27 14.12 9.88
C ARG A 121 8.46 13.43 10.51
N LEU A 122 9.60 13.49 9.82
CA LEU A 122 10.87 12.94 10.29
C LEU A 122 11.99 13.96 10.12
N LEU A 123 12.78 14.21 11.18
CA LEU A 123 13.98 15.04 11.14
C LEU A 123 15.21 14.14 11.14
N ARG A 124 16.03 14.19 10.10
CA ARG A 124 17.23 13.33 9.96
C ARG A 124 18.35 14.01 9.16
N HIS A 125 19.57 13.59 9.45
CA HIS A 125 20.69 13.77 8.54
C HIS A 125 20.57 12.73 7.43
N LEU A 126 20.85 13.15 6.21
CA LEU A 126 20.80 12.28 5.04
C LEU A 126 22.23 11.97 4.55
N PRO A 127 22.46 10.78 3.99
CA PRO A 127 23.73 10.46 3.36
C PRO A 127 23.91 11.29 2.08
N ALA A 128 25.15 11.45 1.63
CA ALA A 128 25.42 12.11 0.36
C ALA A 128 24.75 11.34 -0.79
N GLY A 129 24.15 12.07 -1.70
CA GLY A 129 23.62 11.53 -2.94
C GLY A 129 24.74 11.03 -3.87
N PRO A 130 24.42 10.19 -4.85
CA PRO A 130 25.40 9.66 -5.81
C PRO A 130 26.04 10.78 -6.63
N VAL A 131 27.36 10.77 -6.74
CA VAL A 131 28.13 11.77 -7.55
C VAL A 131 27.66 11.79 -8.98
N GLY A 132 27.42 10.60 -9.58
CA GLY A 132 26.96 10.47 -10.97
C GLY A 132 25.52 10.98 -11.22
N LYS A 133 24.79 11.32 -10.16
CA LYS A 133 23.46 11.94 -10.21
C LYS A 133 23.47 13.37 -9.64
N ASN A 134 24.58 14.06 -9.69
CA ASN A 134 24.73 15.42 -9.13
C ASN A 134 24.33 15.51 -7.66
N TYR A 135 24.67 14.50 -6.86
CA TYR A 135 24.33 14.39 -5.45
C TYR A 135 22.81 14.38 -5.14
N LEU A 136 21.98 14.09 -6.14
CA LEU A 136 20.55 13.93 -5.92
C LEU A 136 20.26 12.58 -5.28
N LEU A 137 19.76 12.63 -4.05
CA LEU A 137 19.29 11.50 -3.27
C LEU A 137 17.77 11.38 -3.42
N GLU A 138 17.29 10.25 -3.88
CA GLU A 138 15.86 9.97 -3.93
C GLU A 138 15.37 9.51 -2.57
N CYS A 139 14.50 10.32 -1.95
CA CYS A 139 13.81 9.96 -0.72
C CYS A 139 12.38 9.54 -1.04
N TYR A 140 11.82 8.67 -0.20
CA TYR A 140 10.46 8.17 -0.35
C TYR A 140 9.68 8.25 0.96
N ALA A 141 8.38 8.31 0.85
CA ALA A 141 7.44 8.01 1.93
C ALA A 141 6.45 6.97 1.43
N THR A 142 6.35 5.86 2.15
CA THR A 142 5.30 4.86 1.95
C THR A 142 4.29 5.02 3.06
N ILE A 143 3.04 5.19 2.69
CA ILE A 143 1.94 5.45 3.59
C ILE A 143 1.04 4.22 3.61
N TYR A 144 0.75 3.71 4.79
CA TYR A 144 -0.02 2.49 5.04
C TYR A 144 -1.30 2.82 5.76
N ASP A 145 -2.37 2.14 5.40
CA ASP A 145 -3.58 2.05 6.20
C ASP A 145 -3.47 0.97 7.30
N SER A 146 -4.50 0.84 8.12
CA SER A 146 -4.56 -0.17 9.20
C SER A 146 -4.74 -1.60 8.68
N LEU A 147 -5.17 -1.80 7.44
CA LEU A 147 -5.37 -3.09 6.81
C LEU A 147 -4.16 -3.56 5.99
N GLY A 148 -3.14 -2.69 5.86
CA GLY A 148 -1.85 -3.01 5.22
C GLY A 148 -1.76 -2.65 3.75
N SER A 149 -2.77 -2.00 3.17
CA SER A 149 -2.65 -1.41 1.85
C SER A 149 -1.76 -0.17 1.90
N SER A 150 -1.11 0.18 0.81
CA SER A 150 -0.16 1.29 0.85
C SER A 150 -0.03 2.01 -0.47
N ASN A 151 0.34 3.29 -0.37
CA ASN A 151 0.72 4.12 -1.49
C ASN A 151 2.10 4.75 -1.22
N GLU A 152 2.85 5.05 -2.26
CA GLU A 152 4.21 5.59 -2.16
C GLU A 152 4.36 6.87 -2.97
N VAL A 153 5.15 7.79 -2.42
CA VAL A 153 5.57 9.01 -3.09
C VAL A 153 7.08 9.18 -2.93
N SER A 154 7.75 9.75 -3.91
CA SER A 154 9.18 10.05 -3.82
C SER A 154 9.50 11.48 -4.25
N MET A 155 10.61 12.01 -3.70
CA MET A 155 11.15 13.32 -3.98
C MET A 155 12.67 13.26 -3.92
N ALA A 156 13.36 13.93 -4.86
CA ALA A 156 14.81 14.04 -4.83
C ALA A 156 15.25 15.29 -4.06
N VAL A 157 16.32 15.15 -3.28
CA VAL A 157 16.97 16.24 -2.54
C VAL A 157 18.47 16.19 -2.81
N GLN A 158 19.10 17.35 -2.96
CA GLN A 158 20.54 17.40 -3.18
C GLN A 158 21.28 17.36 -1.85
N VAL A 159 22.11 16.32 -1.64
CA VAL A 159 22.92 16.15 -0.44
C VAL A 159 24.38 15.93 -0.83
N VAL A 160 25.21 16.95 -0.64
CA VAL A 160 26.64 16.86 -0.98
C VAL A 160 27.45 16.28 0.19
N ALA A 161 28.54 15.61 -0.13
CA ALA A 161 29.52 15.23 0.89
C ALA A 161 30.17 16.50 1.47
N PRO A 162 30.54 16.52 2.75
CA PRO A 162 31.31 17.62 3.28
C PRO A 162 32.67 17.70 2.53
N HIS A 163 33.09 18.90 2.17
CA HIS A 163 34.42 19.08 1.65
C HIS A 163 35.41 18.59 2.70
N SER A 164 36.15 17.53 2.42
CA SER A 164 37.32 17.19 3.19
C SER A 164 38.34 18.30 2.96
N ALA A 165 38.58 19.13 3.96
CA ALA A 165 39.68 20.07 3.99
C ALA A 165 41.01 19.31 4.25
N PHE A 166 41.29 18.32 3.41
CA PHE A 166 42.62 17.75 3.33
C PHE A 166 43.36 18.43 2.18
N GLY A 167 44.31 19.27 2.60
CA GLY A 167 45.15 20.08 1.76
C GLY A 167 45.89 19.27 0.71
N GLU A 168 46.06 19.94 -0.39
CA GLU A 168 47.16 19.71 -1.30
C GLU A 168 48.48 19.91 -0.51
N GLU A 169 49.31 18.89 -0.39
CA GLU A 169 50.74 19.00 -0.33
C GLU A 169 51.36 18.56 -1.66
#